data_b43f2131f67709212b41c934d2b724f8
#
_entry.id   b43f2131f67709212b41c934d2b724f8
#
_cell.length_a   1.000
_cell.length_b   1.000
_cell.length_c   1.000
_cell.angle_alpha   90.00
_cell.angle_beta   90.00
_cell.angle_gamma   90.00
#
_symmetry.space_group_name_H-M   'P 1'
#
loop_
_entity.id
_entity.type
_entity.pdbx_description
1 polymer ?
#
loop_
_entity_poly.entity_id
_entity_poly.type
_entity_poly.pdbx_seq_one_letter_code
_entity_poly.pdbx_strand_id
1 'polypeptide(L)'
;NFVLKLTSSKATLEFKYLGYQDKTMKVTQKGNVDLGTIALSLDAKTLGDVVITSSIAVARKTPVAVTTLAPEFIEEKLGTQEFPEILKSTPGVYATKQGGAYGDSKINMRGFKSENIAVMVNGIPMNDMEWGGLYWSNWAGLSDVTRSMQTQRGLGASKVSAPSVGGSINIVTRTIDQKKGGSISYAMGNDGYNKLLFHVSTGMSKDGWALTLLGGKTWGDGYIQGTEFSAYNYFVNIAKRINDAHQISFTAFGSPQWHNQRSNKDGLSIKGWQAVKNYMGDKSPYRYNPTYGFGPNGERMSASHNEYHKPQLSLNHQW
;
A
#
# COMPACT_ATOMS: atom_id res chain seq x y z
N ASN A 1 -26.72 -10.69 -21.07
CA ASN A 1 -27.01 -10.92 -22.49
C ASN A 1 -26.50 -9.72 -23.29
N PHE A 2 -25.77 -9.96 -24.38
CA PHE A 2 -25.31 -8.91 -25.29
C PHE A 2 -25.54 -9.32 -26.74
N VAL A 3 -25.65 -8.35 -27.63
CA VAL A 3 -25.80 -8.55 -29.08
C VAL A 3 -24.64 -7.81 -29.73
N LEU A 4 -23.91 -8.50 -30.59
CA LEU A 4 -22.78 -7.94 -31.33
C LEU A 4 -23.12 -7.93 -32.82
N LYS A 5 -23.01 -6.78 -33.48
CA LYS A 5 -23.16 -6.68 -34.93
C LYS A 5 -21.78 -6.84 -35.57
N LEU A 6 -21.62 -7.84 -36.42
CA LEU A 6 -20.40 -8.08 -37.15
C LEU A 6 -20.55 -7.57 -38.59
N THR A 7 -19.50 -6.99 -39.12
CA THR A 7 -19.43 -6.48 -40.50
C THR A 7 -18.90 -7.52 -41.47
N SER A 8 -18.47 -8.69 -40.99
CA SER A 8 -17.87 -9.77 -41.78
C SER A 8 -18.57 -11.10 -41.44
N SER A 9 -18.66 -11.98 -42.45
CA SER A 9 -19.17 -13.33 -42.28
C SER A 9 -18.22 -14.28 -41.54
N LYS A 10 -16.99 -13.86 -41.30
CA LYS A 10 -15.98 -14.57 -40.50
C LYS A 10 -15.44 -13.59 -39.46
N ALA A 11 -15.53 -13.93 -38.16
CA ALA A 11 -14.97 -13.14 -37.08
C ALA A 11 -14.35 -14.04 -36.03
N THR A 12 -13.35 -13.52 -35.34
CA THR A 12 -12.80 -14.12 -34.13
C THR A 12 -13.27 -13.27 -32.97
N LEU A 13 -14.06 -13.84 -32.08
CA LEU A 13 -14.52 -13.18 -30.86
C LEU A 13 -13.59 -13.55 -29.73
N GLU A 14 -13.13 -12.57 -29.01
CA GLU A 14 -12.30 -12.74 -27.80
C GLU A 14 -13.12 -12.28 -26.57
N PHE A 15 -13.30 -13.19 -25.62
CA PHE A 15 -14.03 -12.94 -24.38
C PHE A 15 -13.03 -12.79 -23.27
N LYS A 16 -13.00 -11.59 -22.65
CA LYS A 16 -12.15 -11.25 -21.52
C LYS A 16 -12.99 -10.82 -20.35
N TYR A 17 -12.73 -11.40 -19.20
CA TYR A 17 -13.33 -11.00 -17.94
C TYR A 17 -12.33 -11.16 -16.82
N LEU A 18 -12.26 -10.17 -15.95
CA LEU A 18 -11.28 -10.15 -14.86
C LEU A 18 -11.41 -11.39 -13.97
N GLY A 19 -10.32 -12.14 -13.80
CA GLY A 19 -10.30 -13.39 -13.03
C GLY A 19 -10.70 -14.64 -13.80
N TYR A 20 -10.88 -14.54 -15.11
CA TYR A 20 -11.18 -15.67 -15.98
C TYR A 20 -10.16 -15.77 -17.11
N GLN A 21 -9.96 -16.99 -17.61
CA GLN A 21 -9.11 -17.24 -18.77
C GLN A 21 -9.74 -16.63 -20.02
N ASP A 22 -8.90 -15.97 -20.82
CA ASP A 22 -9.33 -15.45 -22.13
C ASP A 22 -9.81 -16.60 -23.01
N LYS A 23 -11.02 -16.47 -23.55
CA LYS A 23 -11.60 -17.46 -24.46
C LYS A 23 -11.78 -16.87 -25.84
N THR A 24 -11.24 -17.54 -26.82
CA THR A 24 -11.35 -17.15 -28.22
C THR A 24 -12.28 -18.10 -28.97
N MET A 25 -13.23 -17.56 -29.73
CA MET A 25 -14.16 -18.34 -30.55
C MET A 25 -14.18 -17.79 -31.98
N LYS A 26 -13.99 -18.66 -32.94
CA LYS A 26 -14.15 -18.30 -34.36
C LYS A 26 -15.60 -18.51 -34.78
N VAL A 27 -16.23 -17.47 -35.30
CA VAL A 27 -17.59 -17.50 -35.80
C VAL A 27 -17.54 -17.34 -37.31
N THR A 28 -18.18 -18.28 -38.01
CA THR A 28 -18.25 -18.26 -39.49
C THR A 28 -19.69 -18.52 -39.88
N GLN A 29 -20.49 -17.45 -40.11
CA GLN A 29 -21.86 -17.60 -40.53
C GLN A 29 -22.42 -16.41 -41.30
N LYS A 30 -23.51 -16.66 -42.07
CA LYS A 30 -24.34 -15.64 -42.72
C LYS A 30 -25.67 -15.56 -41.96
N GLY A 31 -25.95 -14.42 -41.31
CA GLY A 31 -27.20 -14.19 -40.59
C GLY A 31 -27.07 -14.12 -39.07
N ASN A 32 -28.18 -14.10 -38.35
CA ASN A 32 -28.20 -14.05 -36.88
C ASN A 32 -27.80 -15.42 -36.30
N VAL A 33 -26.84 -15.41 -35.36
CA VAL A 33 -26.34 -16.61 -34.68
C VAL A 33 -26.50 -16.42 -33.19
N ASP A 34 -27.13 -17.36 -32.55
CA ASP A 34 -27.13 -17.48 -31.10
C ASP A 34 -25.94 -18.37 -30.69
N LEU A 35 -25.01 -17.81 -29.95
CA LEU A 35 -23.85 -18.54 -29.43
C LEU A 35 -24.12 -19.24 -28.10
N GLY A 36 -25.35 -19.12 -27.61
CA GLY A 36 -25.77 -19.69 -26.33
C GLY A 36 -25.01 -19.09 -25.13
N THR A 37 -24.89 -19.88 -24.10
CA THR A 37 -24.12 -19.46 -22.87
C THR A 37 -22.66 -19.78 -23.06
N ILE A 38 -21.82 -18.75 -23.02
CA ILE A 38 -20.37 -18.88 -23.11
C ILE A 38 -19.82 -18.93 -21.69
N ALA A 39 -19.44 -20.10 -21.23
CA ALA A 39 -18.77 -20.28 -19.95
C ALA A 39 -17.29 -19.91 -20.09
N LEU A 40 -16.80 -19.06 -19.22
CA LEU A 40 -15.38 -18.77 -19.02
C LEU A 40 -14.88 -19.59 -17.83
N SER A 41 -13.70 -20.20 -17.99
CA SER A 41 -13.03 -20.89 -16.90
C SER A 41 -12.37 -19.86 -15.99
N LEU A 42 -12.49 -20.04 -14.68
CA LEU A 42 -11.74 -19.21 -13.72
C LEU A 42 -10.25 -19.33 -14.05
N ASP A 43 -9.58 -18.20 -14.12
CA ASP A 43 -8.11 -18.18 -14.24
C ASP A 43 -7.50 -18.48 -12.87
N ALA A 44 -7.57 -19.77 -12.50
CA ALA A 44 -7.02 -20.25 -11.24
C ALA A 44 -5.50 -20.04 -11.12
N LYS A 45 -4.81 -19.83 -12.26
CA LYS A 45 -3.35 -19.64 -12.28
C LYS A 45 -2.91 -18.21 -11.90
N THR A 46 -3.76 -17.21 -12.11
CA THR A 46 -3.39 -15.79 -11.83
C THR A 46 -3.93 -15.28 -10.50
N LEU A 47 -4.99 -15.84 -9.97
CA LEU A 47 -5.62 -15.38 -8.72
C LEU A 47 -5.55 -16.41 -7.57
N GLY A 48 -5.29 -17.68 -7.90
CA GLY A 48 -5.41 -18.78 -6.93
C GLY A 48 -4.21 -18.93 -5.99
N ASP A 49 -3.03 -19.09 -6.55
CA ASP A 49 -1.94 -19.67 -5.77
C ASP A 49 -1.23 -18.66 -4.84
N VAL A 50 -1.03 -17.42 -5.27
CA VAL A 50 -0.34 -16.42 -4.44
C VAL A 50 -1.27 -15.74 -3.43
N VAL A 51 -2.54 -15.57 -3.76
CA VAL A 51 -3.52 -14.95 -2.85
C VAL A 51 -3.90 -15.90 -1.71
N ILE A 52 -3.98 -17.19 -1.96
CA ILE A 52 -4.42 -18.18 -0.95
C ILE A 52 -3.34 -18.39 0.12
N THR A 53 -2.07 -18.43 -0.25
CA THR A 53 -0.96 -18.64 0.70
C THR A 53 -0.65 -17.41 1.53
N SER A 54 -0.81 -16.21 0.99
CA SER A 54 -0.56 -14.95 1.69
C SER A 54 -1.82 -14.35 2.33
N SER A 55 -3.00 -14.85 2.00
CA SER A 55 -4.28 -14.36 2.52
C SER A 55 -4.58 -14.96 3.90
N ILE A 56 -4.90 -14.10 4.88
CA ILE A 56 -5.30 -14.52 6.22
C ILE A 56 -6.68 -15.19 6.21
N ALA A 57 -7.58 -14.69 5.37
CA ALA A 57 -8.95 -15.15 5.33
C ALA A 57 -9.54 -14.97 3.93
N VAL A 58 -10.46 -15.87 3.58
CA VAL A 58 -11.23 -15.78 2.34
C VAL A 58 -12.60 -15.17 2.67
N ALA A 59 -12.91 -14.02 2.02
CA ALA A 59 -14.18 -13.34 2.21
C ALA A 59 -15.36 -14.29 1.98
N ARG A 60 -16.35 -14.25 2.87
CA ARG A 60 -17.55 -15.09 2.90
C ARG A 60 -17.33 -16.61 3.14
N LYS A 61 -16.09 -17.09 3.21
CA LYS A 61 -15.75 -18.48 3.56
C LYS A 61 -15.21 -18.59 4.97
N THR A 62 -14.37 -17.65 5.38
CA THR A 62 -13.83 -17.61 6.73
C THR A 62 -14.78 -16.79 7.62
N PRO A 63 -15.24 -17.31 8.77
CA PRO A 63 -16.24 -16.65 9.63
C PRO A 63 -15.63 -15.49 10.46
N VAL A 64 -14.96 -14.56 9.80
CA VAL A 64 -14.32 -13.39 10.39
C VAL A 64 -14.65 -12.11 9.62
N ALA A 65 -14.63 -10.98 10.30
CA ALA A 65 -14.89 -9.68 9.68
C ALA A 65 -13.66 -9.20 8.91
N VAL A 66 -13.56 -9.58 7.64
CA VAL A 66 -12.45 -9.23 6.74
C VAL A 66 -12.87 -8.21 5.70
N THR A 67 -11.99 -7.26 5.42
CA THR A 67 -12.07 -6.35 4.27
C THR A 67 -10.80 -6.48 3.47
N THR A 68 -10.93 -6.65 2.16
CA THR A 68 -9.79 -6.69 1.23
C THR A 68 -9.83 -5.46 0.33
N LEU A 69 -8.74 -4.71 0.30
CA LEU A 69 -8.54 -3.59 -0.61
C LEU A 69 -7.73 -4.08 -1.80
N ALA A 70 -8.30 -3.91 -2.99
CA ALA A 70 -7.67 -4.27 -4.27
C ALA A 70 -6.63 -3.22 -4.68
N PRO A 71 -5.66 -3.56 -5.55
CA PRO A 71 -4.62 -2.63 -5.99
C PRO A 71 -5.20 -1.40 -6.68
N GLU A 72 -6.23 -1.56 -7.48
CA GLU A 72 -6.90 -0.45 -8.19
C GLU A 72 -7.47 0.56 -7.21
N PHE A 73 -8.09 0.08 -6.11
CA PHE A 73 -8.62 0.94 -5.07
C PHE A 73 -7.49 1.70 -4.35
N ILE A 74 -6.36 1.01 -4.07
CA ILE A 74 -5.19 1.62 -3.44
C ILE A 74 -4.64 2.73 -4.34
N GLU A 75 -4.46 2.45 -5.62
CA GLU A 75 -3.92 3.38 -6.61
C GLU A 75 -4.81 4.62 -6.80
N GLU A 76 -6.14 4.43 -6.90
CA GLU A 76 -7.10 5.54 -7.05
C GLU A 76 -7.24 6.41 -5.81
N LYS A 77 -7.19 5.82 -4.61
CA LYS A 77 -7.53 6.51 -3.36
C LYS A 77 -6.33 7.05 -2.61
N LEU A 78 -5.14 6.49 -2.84
CA LEU A 78 -3.95 6.87 -2.08
C LEU A 78 -3.58 8.35 -2.32
N GLY A 79 -3.46 8.78 -3.58
CA GLY A 79 -3.05 10.15 -3.93
C GLY A 79 -1.77 10.56 -3.18
N THR A 80 -1.85 11.67 -2.47
CA THR A 80 -0.76 12.18 -1.60
C THR A 80 -0.89 11.74 -0.13
N GLN A 81 -1.83 10.82 0.17
CA GLN A 81 -2.05 10.33 1.52
C GLN A 81 -0.96 9.33 1.92
N GLU A 82 -0.76 9.19 3.22
CA GLU A 82 0.07 8.13 3.75
C GLU A 82 -0.65 6.79 3.68
N PHE A 83 0.11 5.71 3.55
CA PHE A 83 -0.45 4.39 3.30
C PHE A 83 -1.53 3.95 4.31
N PRO A 84 -1.40 4.18 5.63
CA PRO A 84 -2.46 3.83 6.58
C PRO A 84 -3.78 4.56 6.35
N GLU A 85 -3.75 5.74 5.74
CA GLU A 85 -4.95 6.55 5.55
C GLU A 85 -5.94 5.92 4.57
N ILE A 86 -5.47 5.02 3.70
CA ILE A 86 -6.34 4.27 2.79
C ILE A 86 -7.35 3.40 3.56
N LEU A 87 -6.99 3.01 4.79
CA LEU A 87 -7.85 2.22 5.67
C LEU A 87 -9.01 3.02 6.27
N LYS A 88 -9.07 4.35 6.10
CA LYS A 88 -10.19 5.19 6.54
C LYS A 88 -11.54 4.73 5.94
N SER A 89 -11.50 4.10 4.78
CA SER A 89 -12.69 3.51 4.14
C SER A 89 -13.12 2.18 4.76
N THR A 90 -12.31 1.57 5.63
CA THR A 90 -12.58 0.28 6.26
C THR A 90 -13.42 0.48 7.52
N PRO A 91 -14.62 -0.11 7.62
CA PRO A 91 -15.47 0.05 8.81
C PRO A 91 -14.75 -0.37 10.10
N GLY A 92 -14.83 0.48 11.14
CA GLY A 92 -14.21 0.23 12.44
C GLY A 92 -12.69 0.48 12.48
N VAL A 93 -12.11 1.06 11.43
CA VAL A 93 -10.73 1.53 11.41
C VAL A 93 -10.69 3.05 11.37
N TYR A 94 -9.88 3.62 12.24
CA TYR A 94 -9.58 5.04 12.28
C TYR A 94 -8.09 5.23 12.04
N ALA A 95 -7.74 5.88 10.94
CA ALA A 95 -6.37 6.22 10.60
C ALA A 95 -6.20 7.74 10.56
N THR A 96 -5.13 8.24 11.17
CA THR A 96 -4.85 9.67 11.26
C THR A 96 -3.37 9.96 11.13
N LYS A 97 -3.05 11.12 10.57
CA LYS A 97 -1.69 11.67 10.62
C LYS A 97 -1.38 12.15 12.03
N GLN A 98 -0.13 11.98 12.42
CA GLN A 98 0.43 12.58 13.62
C GLN A 98 1.61 13.49 13.25
N GLY A 99 2.19 14.17 14.23
CA GLY A 99 3.34 15.05 13.99
C GLY A 99 3.06 16.23 13.04
N GLY A 100 1.92 16.25 12.39
CA GLY A 100 1.47 17.34 11.52
C GLY A 100 1.97 17.29 10.08
N ALA A 101 2.73 16.26 9.69
CA ALA A 101 3.24 16.11 8.33
C ALA A 101 3.33 14.64 7.93
N TYR A 102 4.49 14.23 7.45
CA TYR A 102 4.78 12.94 6.87
C TYR A 102 5.25 11.93 7.92
N GLY A 103 4.81 10.67 7.78
CA GLY A 103 5.48 9.52 8.37
C GLY A 103 4.89 8.96 9.65
N ASP A 104 4.11 9.73 10.39
CA ASP A 104 3.64 9.35 11.72
C ASP A 104 2.16 8.97 11.79
N SER A 105 1.64 8.38 10.74
CA SER A 105 0.25 7.90 10.77
C SER A 105 0.05 6.83 11.83
N LYS A 106 -1.09 6.89 12.51
CA LYS A 106 -1.54 5.89 13.47
C LYS A 106 -2.85 5.27 13.07
N ILE A 107 -3.01 4.02 13.44
CA ILE A 107 -4.23 3.24 13.20
C ILE A 107 -4.82 2.85 14.54
N ASN A 108 -6.13 3.04 14.65
CA ASN A 108 -6.95 2.44 15.71
C ASN A 108 -7.99 1.53 15.03
N MET A 109 -8.17 0.34 15.57
CA MET A 109 -9.14 -0.62 15.06
C MET A 109 -10.06 -1.07 16.17
N ARG A 110 -11.37 -0.78 16.04
CA ARG A 110 -12.36 -1.05 17.09
C ARG A 110 -11.99 -0.48 18.46
N GLY A 111 -11.32 0.69 18.50
CA GLY A 111 -10.84 1.31 19.73
C GLY A 111 -9.48 0.82 20.22
N PHE A 112 -8.94 -0.25 19.68
CA PHE A 112 -7.59 -0.72 20.00
C PHE A 112 -6.54 0.10 19.26
N LYS A 113 -5.47 0.46 19.95
CA LYS A 113 -4.34 1.22 19.41
C LYS A 113 -3.42 0.33 18.57
N SER A 114 -2.51 0.96 17.82
CA SER A 114 -1.55 0.29 16.92
C SER A 114 -0.77 -0.85 17.58
N GLU A 115 -0.47 -0.76 18.87
CA GLU A 115 0.26 -1.77 19.64
C GLU A 115 -0.51 -3.09 19.77
N ASN A 116 -1.82 -3.04 19.59
CA ASN A 116 -2.71 -4.21 19.69
C ASN A 116 -3.21 -4.68 18.31
N ILE A 117 -2.58 -4.22 17.24
CA ILE A 117 -2.93 -4.57 15.86
C ILE A 117 -1.70 -5.23 15.22
N ALA A 118 -1.82 -6.49 14.81
CA ALA A 118 -0.75 -7.14 14.06
C ALA A 118 -0.69 -6.60 12.63
N VAL A 119 0.49 -6.19 12.20
CA VAL A 119 0.75 -5.78 10.81
C VAL A 119 1.76 -6.72 10.20
N MET A 120 1.46 -7.22 9.01
CA MET A 120 2.31 -8.14 8.28
C MET A 120 2.53 -7.70 6.86
N VAL A 121 3.70 -8.01 6.34
CA VAL A 121 4.01 -7.90 4.91
C VAL A 121 4.40 -9.28 4.41
N ASN A 122 3.63 -9.82 3.45
CA ASN A 122 3.80 -11.18 2.93
C ASN A 122 3.81 -12.25 4.03
N GLY A 123 3.01 -12.07 5.08
CA GLY A 123 2.94 -12.98 6.23
C GLY A 123 4.04 -12.79 7.29
N ILE A 124 4.97 -11.88 7.09
CA ILE A 124 6.05 -11.59 8.05
C ILE A 124 5.58 -10.46 8.98
N PRO A 125 5.58 -10.68 10.31
CA PRO A 125 5.24 -9.65 11.29
C PRO A 125 6.19 -8.44 11.22
N MET A 126 5.62 -7.24 11.24
CA MET A 126 6.34 -5.98 11.09
C MET A 126 6.31 -5.11 12.35
N ASN A 127 5.54 -5.52 13.35
CA ASN A 127 5.40 -4.77 14.58
C ASN A 127 6.76 -4.64 15.29
N ASP A 128 7.02 -3.46 15.82
CA ASP A 128 8.21 -3.19 16.61
C ASP A 128 8.23 -4.06 17.88
N MET A 129 9.36 -4.67 18.18
CA MET A 129 9.48 -5.63 19.28
C MET A 129 9.51 -4.98 20.66
N GLU A 130 9.78 -3.67 20.73
CA GLU A 130 9.86 -2.94 21.99
C GLU A 130 8.48 -2.41 22.42
N TRP A 131 7.78 -1.69 21.52
CA TRP A 131 6.50 -1.06 21.87
C TRP A 131 5.27 -1.67 21.18
N GLY A 132 5.46 -2.64 20.30
CA GLY A 132 4.40 -3.43 19.67
C GLY A 132 3.69 -2.81 18.48
N GLY A 133 3.90 -1.54 18.18
CA GLY A 133 3.27 -0.86 17.05
C GLY A 133 4.12 -0.83 15.78
N LEU A 134 3.77 0.03 14.83
CA LEU A 134 4.48 0.20 13.57
C LEU A 134 4.74 1.68 13.27
N TYR A 135 5.96 2.02 12.92
CA TYR A 135 6.32 3.32 12.35
C TYR A 135 6.16 3.25 10.82
N TRP A 136 5.07 3.79 10.30
CA TRP A 136 4.74 3.71 8.88
C TRP A 136 5.72 4.45 7.98
N SER A 137 6.42 5.45 8.51
CA SER A 137 7.50 6.15 7.81
C SER A 137 8.62 5.23 7.33
N ASN A 138 8.89 4.13 8.05
CA ASN A 138 9.88 3.14 7.62
C ASN A 138 9.50 2.42 6.32
N TRP A 139 8.25 2.54 5.89
CA TRP A 139 7.67 1.79 4.79
C TRP A 139 6.98 2.70 3.77
N ALA A 140 7.49 3.90 3.58
CA ALA A 140 6.88 4.95 2.77
C ALA A 140 6.52 4.53 1.34
N GLY A 141 7.29 3.65 0.73
CA GLY A 141 7.04 3.13 -0.63
C GLY A 141 6.22 1.84 -0.68
N LEU A 142 5.74 1.35 0.46
CA LEU A 142 5.03 0.06 0.49
C LEU A 142 3.72 0.10 -0.29
N SER A 143 3.03 1.25 -0.30
CA SER A 143 1.80 1.45 -1.09
C SER A 143 1.98 1.15 -2.57
N ASP A 144 3.10 1.54 -3.13
CA ASP A 144 3.36 1.50 -4.56
C ASP A 144 3.67 0.08 -5.07
N VAL A 145 4.03 -0.81 -4.16
CA VAL A 145 4.29 -2.23 -4.44
C VAL A 145 3.21 -3.15 -3.87
N THR A 146 2.20 -2.60 -3.20
CA THR A 146 1.12 -3.39 -2.64
C THR A 146 0.20 -3.91 -3.73
N ARG A 147 -0.04 -5.22 -3.72
CA ARG A 147 -1.02 -5.91 -4.54
C ARG A 147 -2.39 -5.92 -3.88
N SER A 148 -2.44 -6.20 -2.59
CA SER A 148 -3.66 -6.20 -1.81
C SER A 148 -3.37 -5.95 -0.35
N MET A 149 -4.35 -5.38 0.34
CA MET A 149 -4.31 -5.23 1.78
C MET A 149 -5.55 -5.89 2.38
N GLN A 150 -5.34 -6.83 3.26
CA GLN A 150 -6.39 -7.52 3.99
C GLN A 150 -6.44 -7.04 5.44
N THR A 151 -7.60 -6.58 5.88
CA THR A 151 -7.83 -6.13 7.24
C THR A 151 -8.83 -7.05 7.91
N GLN A 152 -8.40 -7.76 8.93
CA GLN A 152 -9.26 -8.55 9.80
C GLN A 152 -9.49 -7.78 11.10
N ARG A 153 -10.75 -7.64 11.49
CA ARG A 153 -11.16 -6.86 12.65
C ARG A 153 -11.50 -7.77 13.83
N GLY A 154 -10.83 -7.54 14.96
CA GLY A 154 -10.99 -8.33 16.18
C GLY A 154 -10.30 -9.68 16.14
N LEU A 155 -10.53 -10.47 17.18
CA LEU A 155 -10.03 -11.84 17.28
C LEU A 155 -10.61 -12.70 16.17
N GLY A 156 -9.79 -13.46 15.52
CA GLY A 156 -10.21 -14.37 14.47
C GLY A 156 -9.24 -15.54 14.34
N ALA A 157 -9.55 -16.48 13.45
CA ALA A 157 -8.64 -17.55 13.09
C ALA A 157 -7.40 -16.93 12.44
N SER A 158 -6.41 -16.60 13.25
CA SER A 158 -5.16 -16.01 12.80
C SER A 158 -4.24 -17.13 12.34
N LYS A 159 -3.80 -17.06 11.10
CA LYS A 159 -2.63 -17.82 10.62
C LYS A 159 -1.32 -17.20 11.14
N VAL A 160 -1.42 -16.19 11.99
CA VAL A 160 -0.32 -15.35 12.44
C VAL A 160 -0.05 -15.60 13.90
N SER A 161 1.22 -15.76 14.23
CA SER A 161 1.69 -15.98 15.60
C SER A 161 1.72 -14.70 16.46
N ALA A 162 1.51 -13.50 15.87
CA ALA A 162 1.54 -12.25 16.60
C ALA A 162 0.22 -12.02 17.36
N PRO A 163 0.26 -11.68 18.66
CA PRO A 163 -0.93 -11.37 19.43
C PRO A 163 -1.60 -10.10 18.89
N SER A 164 -2.92 -10.16 18.63
CA SER A 164 -3.65 -9.04 18.07
C SER A 164 -5.12 -9.05 18.50
N VAL A 165 -5.40 -8.44 19.63
CA VAL A 165 -6.79 -8.29 20.12
C VAL A 165 -7.60 -7.31 19.28
N GLY A 166 -6.98 -6.29 18.72
CA GLY A 166 -7.61 -5.30 17.86
C GLY A 166 -7.93 -5.84 16.47
N GLY A 167 -7.11 -6.74 15.96
CA GLY A 167 -7.20 -7.32 14.63
C GLY A 167 -5.85 -7.36 13.93
N SER A 168 -5.86 -7.65 12.64
CA SER A 168 -4.64 -7.73 11.84
C SER A 168 -4.78 -7.05 10.49
N ILE A 169 -3.65 -6.57 9.97
CA ILE A 169 -3.50 -6.01 8.64
C ILE A 169 -2.44 -6.83 7.93
N ASN A 170 -2.81 -7.47 6.84
CA ASN A 170 -1.87 -8.20 5.99
C ASN A 170 -1.72 -7.50 4.65
N ILE A 171 -0.51 -7.12 4.33
CA ILE A 171 -0.12 -6.45 3.09
C ILE A 171 0.57 -7.48 2.23
N VAL A 172 0.05 -7.69 1.03
CA VAL A 172 0.65 -8.57 0.03
C VAL A 172 1.30 -7.71 -1.03
N THR A 173 2.58 -7.89 -1.26
CA THR A 173 3.31 -7.14 -2.29
C THR A 173 3.15 -7.77 -3.67
N ARG A 174 3.40 -6.99 -4.70
CA ARG A 174 3.44 -7.45 -6.09
C ARG A 174 4.61 -8.41 -6.28
N THR A 175 4.38 -9.53 -6.94
CA THR A 175 5.36 -10.59 -7.14
C THR A 175 5.36 -11.10 -8.59
N ILE A 176 5.54 -12.40 -8.77
CA ILE A 176 5.68 -13.11 -10.05
C ILE A 176 4.51 -12.90 -11.03
N ASP A 177 3.34 -12.55 -10.54
CA ASP A 177 2.13 -12.32 -11.33
C ASP A 177 2.04 -10.92 -11.96
N GLN A 178 3.00 -10.05 -11.68
CA GLN A 178 3.09 -8.73 -12.30
C GLN A 178 3.28 -8.86 -13.80
N LYS A 179 2.44 -8.19 -14.59
CA LYS A 179 2.60 -8.16 -16.05
C LYS A 179 3.88 -7.41 -16.44
N LYS A 180 4.48 -7.82 -17.57
CA LYS A 180 5.61 -7.08 -18.14
C LYS A 180 5.20 -5.65 -18.46
N GLY A 181 5.99 -4.71 -17.99
CA GLY A 181 5.74 -3.29 -18.21
C GLY A 181 6.55 -2.41 -17.27
N GLY A 182 6.38 -1.13 -17.40
CA GLY A 182 6.98 -0.15 -16.52
C GLY A 182 6.21 1.15 -16.56
N SER A 183 6.42 1.97 -15.54
CA SER A 183 5.81 3.29 -15.41
C SER A 183 6.77 4.26 -14.74
N ILE A 184 6.63 5.52 -15.10
CA ILE A 184 7.19 6.65 -14.37
C ILE A 184 6.00 7.51 -13.98
N SER A 185 5.88 7.86 -12.71
CA SER A 185 4.82 8.70 -12.21
C SER A 185 5.39 9.84 -11.39
N TYR A 186 4.77 11.01 -11.53
CA TYR A 186 5.06 12.17 -10.73
C TYR A 186 3.76 12.73 -10.16
N ALA A 187 3.74 12.96 -8.87
CA ALA A 187 2.62 13.57 -8.17
C ALA A 187 3.09 14.79 -7.38
N MET A 188 2.25 15.80 -7.33
CA MET A 188 2.46 17.01 -6.54
C MET A 188 1.21 17.34 -5.73
N GLY A 189 1.40 18.02 -4.64
CA GLY A 189 0.30 18.40 -3.74
C GLY A 189 0.61 19.66 -2.96
N ASN A 190 -0.26 19.97 -2.01
CA ASN A 190 -0.10 21.11 -1.13
C ASN A 190 1.18 21.02 -0.29
N ASP A 191 1.64 22.17 0.21
CA ASP A 191 2.77 22.29 1.13
C ASP A 191 4.06 21.65 0.59
N GLY A 192 4.34 21.89 -0.70
CA GLY A 192 5.56 21.44 -1.36
C GLY A 192 5.64 19.92 -1.54
N TYR A 193 4.53 19.17 -1.37
CA TYR A 193 4.55 17.72 -1.57
C TYR A 193 4.88 17.35 -3.00
N ASN A 194 5.85 16.48 -3.17
CA ASN A 194 6.26 15.92 -4.46
C ASN A 194 6.57 14.43 -4.28
N LYS A 195 6.22 13.63 -5.28
CA LYS A 195 6.51 12.19 -5.32
C LYS A 195 6.89 11.79 -6.74
N LEU A 196 8.06 11.23 -6.91
CA LEU A 196 8.54 10.67 -8.17
C LEU A 196 8.76 9.17 -7.98
N LEU A 197 8.16 8.37 -8.85
CA LEU A 197 8.27 6.91 -8.83
C LEU A 197 8.69 6.38 -10.19
N PHE A 198 9.52 5.37 -10.15
CA PHE A 198 9.89 4.53 -11.26
C PHE A 198 9.55 3.07 -10.92
N HIS A 199 8.87 2.39 -11.79
CA HIS A 199 8.52 0.97 -11.66
C HIS A 199 8.81 0.23 -12.95
N VAL A 200 9.36 -0.99 -12.85
CA VAL A 200 9.53 -1.89 -13.98
C VAL A 200 9.33 -3.34 -13.56
N SER A 201 8.67 -4.12 -14.39
CA SER A 201 8.53 -5.56 -14.24
C SER A 201 8.81 -6.26 -15.56
N THR A 202 9.55 -7.35 -15.51
CA THR A 202 9.78 -8.21 -16.68
C THR A 202 8.57 -9.07 -17.03
N GLY A 203 7.62 -9.21 -16.09
CA GLY A 203 6.68 -10.32 -16.12
C GLY A 203 7.39 -11.66 -15.96
N MET A 204 6.64 -12.76 -16.02
CA MET A 204 7.23 -14.10 -15.99
C MET A 204 7.79 -14.47 -17.36
N SER A 205 9.06 -14.85 -17.40
CA SER A 205 9.71 -15.37 -18.58
C SER A 205 9.26 -16.82 -18.88
N LYS A 206 9.58 -17.32 -20.09
CA LYS A 206 9.31 -18.73 -20.46
C LYS A 206 10.03 -19.71 -19.52
N ASP A 207 11.17 -19.31 -19.00
CA ASP A 207 11.96 -20.12 -18.06
C ASP A 207 11.52 -19.95 -16.60
N GLY A 208 10.40 -19.26 -16.35
CA GLY A 208 9.83 -19.08 -15.02
C GLY A 208 10.50 -18.02 -14.15
N TRP A 209 11.34 -17.14 -14.70
CA TRP A 209 11.90 -16.01 -13.96
C TRP A 209 11.01 -14.77 -14.04
N ALA A 210 10.93 -14.04 -12.97
CA ALA A 210 10.30 -12.71 -12.92
C ALA A 210 11.14 -11.77 -12.06
N LEU A 211 11.24 -10.50 -12.49
CA LEU A 211 11.89 -9.42 -11.78
C LEU A 211 10.95 -8.22 -11.73
N THR A 212 10.79 -7.66 -10.54
CA THR A 212 10.08 -6.39 -10.34
C THR A 212 10.98 -5.44 -9.55
N LEU A 213 11.16 -4.25 -10.06
CA LEU A 213 11.91 -3.17 -9.44
C LEU A 213 11.02 -1.95 -9.28
N LEU A 214 11.15 -1.28 -8.15
CA LEU A 214 10.59 0.05 -7.93
C LEU A 214 11.61 0.90 -7.19
N GLY A 215 11.68 2.16 -7.58
CA GLY A 215 12.45 3.18 -6.89
C GLY A 215 11.74 4.50 -6.92
N GLY A 216 11.94 5.34 -5.91
CA GLY A 216 11.29 6.62 -5.88
C GLY A 216 11.80 7.55 -4.80
N LYS A 217 11.29 8.78 -4.85
CA LYS A 217 11.53 9.82 -3.86
C LYS A 217 10.22 10.56 -3.57
N THR A 218 9.97 10.81 -2.28
CA THR A 218 8.87 11.64 -1.80
C THR A 218 9.45 12.72 -0.90
N TRP A 219 9.10 13.99 -1.13
CA TRP A 219 9.61 15.11 -0.33
C TRP A 219 8.60 16.24 -0.25
N GLY A 220 8.75 17.13 0.71
CA GLY A 220 7.88 18.28 0.89
C GLY A 220 8.20 19.08 2.14
N ASP A 221 7.52 20.22 2.27
CA ASP A 221 7.68 21.14 3.40
C ASP A 221 6.79 20.76 4.61
N GLY A 222 5.68 20.04 4.32
CA GLY A 222 4.68 19.70 5.33
C GLY A 222 3.72 20.86 5.65
N TYR A 223 2.53 20.52 6.15
CA TYR A 223 1.50 21.51 6.50
C TYR A 223 1.91 22.40 7.68
N ILE A 224 2.59 21.84 8.65
CA ILE A 224 3.05 22.53 9.87
C ILE A 224 4.44 23.09 9.63
N GLN A 225 4.74 24.26 10.19
CA GLN A 225 6.05 24.90 10.07
C GLN A 225 7.17 23.96 10.52
N GLY A 226 8.23 23.85 9.72
CA GLY A 226 9.40 23.08 10.04
C GLY A 226 9.15 21.56 10.08
N THR A 227 8.17 21.07 9.33
CA THR A 227 7.89 19.63 9.21
C THR A 227 8.28 19.10 7.83
N GLU A 228 9.41 19.59 7.32
CA GLU A 228 10.01 19.12 6.08
C GLU A 228 10.33 17.63 6.17
N PHE A 229 10.27 16.96 5.03
CA PHE A 229 10.59 15.54 4.92
C PHE A 229 11.20 15.19 3.58
N SER A 230 11.99 14.12 3.58
CA SER A 230 12.51 13.50 2.37
C SER A 230 12.65 12.00 2.60
N ALA A 231 12.02 11.22 1.74
CA ALA A 231 12.03 9.76 1.79
C ALA A 231 12.38 9.20 0.42
N TYR A 232 13.34 8.30 0.37
CA TYR A 232 13.55 7.43 -0.77
C TYR A 232 12.84 6.11 -0.51
N ASN A 233 12.48 5.40 -1.55
CA ASN A 233 11.95 4.05 -1.45
C ASN A 233 12.56 3.18 -2.55
N TYR A 234 12.78 1.93 -2.20
CA TYR A 234 13.20 0.91 -3.14
C TYR A 234 12.48 -0.40 -2.85
N PHE A 235 12.23 -1.13 -3.91
CA PHE A 235 11.68 -2.48 -3.86
C PHE A 235 12.31 -3.31 -4.97
N VAL A 236 12.75 -4.51 -4.61
CA VAL A 236 13.28 -5.51 -5.52
C VAL A 236 12.59 -6.83 -5.21
N ASN A 237 11.98 -7.43 -6.20
CA ASN A 237 11.49 -8.80 -6.09
C ASN A 237 12.04 -9.62 -7.26
N ILE A 238 12.72 -10.71 -6.94
CA ILE A 238 13.21 -11.69 -7.90
C ILE A 238 12.52 -13.00 -7.58
N ALA A 239 11.84 -13.59 -8.54
CA ALA A 239 11.14 -14.84 -8.33
C ALA A 239 11.46 -15.85 -9.42
N LYS A 240 11.45 -17.12 -9.03
CA LYS A 240 11.64 -18.26 -9.92
C LYS A 240 10.54 -19.28 -9.66
N ARG A 241 9.72 -19.53 -10.67
CA ARG A 241 8.87 -20.72 -10.69
C ARG A 241 9.73 -21.89 -11.18
N ILE A 242 9.96 -22.86 -10.31
CA ILE A 242 10.74 -24.05 -10.62
C ILE A 242 9.87 -25.03 -11.41
N ASN A 243 8.64 -25.24 -10.91
CA ASN A 243 7.59 -26.03 -11.54
C ASN A 243 6.22 -25.58 -11.01
N ASP A 244 5.16 -26.31 -11.29
CA ASP A 244 3.80 -25.96 -10.85
C ASP A 244 3.60 -26.07 -9.33
N ALA A 245 4.44 -26.83 -8.62
CA ALA A 245 4.38 -27.02 -7.17
C ALA A 245 5.38 -26.15 -6.39
N HIS A 246 6.45 -25.66 -7.01
CA HIS A 246 7.55 -25.00 -6.32
C HIS A 246 7.87 -23.63 -6.91
N GLN A 247 7.87 -22.63 -6.07
CA GLN A 247 8.28 -21.25 -6.38
C GLN A 247 9.20 -20.71 -5.28
N ILE A 248 10.26 -20.04 -5.67
CA ILE A 248 11.15 -19.30 -4.76
C ILE A 248 11.07 -17.83 -5.11
N SER A 249 11.01 -16.95 -4.12
CA SER A 249 11.09 -15.51 -4.31
C SER A 249 11.96 -14.84 -3.25
N PHE A 250 12.82 -13.95 -3.71
CA PHE A 250 13.56 -13.04 -2.88
C PHE A 250 12.94 -11.65 -2.98
N THR A 251 12.66 -11.02 -1.85
CA THR A 251 12.13 -9.66 -1.78
C THR A 251 13.01 -8.82 -0.88
N ALA A 252 13.38 -7.65 -1.37
CA ALA A 252 14.09 -6.63 -0.62
C ALA A 252 13.37 -5.29 -0.78
N PHE A 253 13.08 -4.59 0.32
CA PHE A 253 12.52 -3.26 0.26
C PHE A 253 12.88 -2.42 1.49
N GLY A 254 12.78 -1.12 1.35
CA GLY A 254 13.04 -0.18 2.42
C GLY A 254 12.80 1.26 1.98
N SER A 255 12.85 2.15 2.96
CA SER A 255 12.64 3.58 2.78
C SER A 255 13.63 4.37 3.65
N PRO A 256 14.85 4.63 3.15
CA PRO A 256 15.72 5.62 3.78
C PRO A 256 15.02 6.97 3.79
N GLN A 257 14.82 7.54 4.97
CA GLN A 257 14.04 8.77 5.09
C GLN A 257 14.47 9.60 6.30
N TRP A 258 14.20 10.89 6.21
CA TRP A 258 14.18 11.76 7.36
C TRP A 258 12.92 12.64 7.30
N HIS A 259 12.43 13.02 8.45
CA HIS A 259 11.34 13.97 8.58
C HIS A 259 11.41 14.70 9.92
N ASN A 260 10.96 15.93 9.89
CA ASN A 260 10.71 16.71 11.09
C ASN A 260 9.23 16.60 11.48
N GLN A 261 8.93 16.74 12.74
CA GLN A 261 7.56 16.66 13.23
C GLN A 261 7.30 17.70 14.31
N ARG A 262 6.02 18.00 14.53
CA ARG A 262 5.57 18.69 15.73
C ARG A 262 5.38 17.66 16.85
N SER A 263 5.97 17.88 18.00
CA SER A 263 5.77 17.00 19.15
C SER A 263 4.30 16.98 19.58
N ASN A 264 3.78 15.79 19.83
CA ASN A 264 2.42 15.60 20.37
C ASN A 264 2.39 15.72 21.90
N LYS A 265 3.56 15.74 22.54
CA LYS A 265 3.69 15.80 24.01
C LYS A 265 3.52 17.22 24.53
N ASP A 266 3.77 18.21 23.69
CA ASP A 266 3.79 19.63 24.04
C ASP A 266 2.50 20.30 23.57
N GLY A 267 1.36 19.85 24.13
CA GLY A 267 0.07 20.45 23.87
C GLY A 267 0.02 21.89 24.40
N LEU A 268 -0.54 22.80 23.60
CA LEU A 268 -0.77 24.17 24.03
C LEU A 268 -2.10 24.28 24.78
N SER A 269 -2.11 25.08 25.86
CA SER A 269 -3.33 25.51 26.52
C SER A 269 -4.18 26.40 25.59
N ILE A 270 -5.44 26.62 25.93
CA ILE A 270 -6.32 27.57 25.20
C ILE A 270 -5.68 28.95 25.11
N LYS A 271 -5.11 29.44 26.22
CA LYS A 271 -4.38 30.73 26.23
C LYS A 271 -3.15 30.71 25.30
N GLY A 272 -2.43 29.59 25.31
CA GLY A 272 -1.30 29.36 24.39
C GLY A 272 -1.72 29.45 22.92
N TRP A 273 -2.82 28.83 22.54
CA TRP A 273 -3.35 28.92 21.18
C TRP A 273 -3.83 30.34 20.81
N GLN A 274 -4.35 31.10 21.75
CA GLN A 274 -4.69 32.51 21.55
C GLN A 274 -3.44 33.36 21.29
N ALA A 275 -2.37 33.14 22.08
CA ALA A 275 -1.09 33.80 21.85
C ALA A 275 -0.48 33.43 20.49
N VAL A 276 -0.53 32.15 20.11
CA VAL A 276 -0.09 31.65 18.79
C VAL A 276 -0.85 32.34 17.65
N LYS A 277 -2.16 32.52 17.79
CA LYS A 277 -2.95 33.25 16.78
C LYS A 277 -2.42 34.66 16.54
N ASN A 278 -2.09 35.39 17.59
CA ASN A 278 -1.53 36.72 17.50
C ASN A 278 -0.10 36.70 16.87
N TYR A 279 0.72 35.72 17.27
CA TYR A 279 2.08 35.55 16.73
C TYR A 279 2.08 35.19 15.25
N MET A 280 1.19 34.32 14.80
CA MET A 280 1.11 33.85 13.41
C MET A 280 0.51 34.88 12.44
N GLY A 281 -0.19 35.92 12.96
CA GLY A 281 -0.81 36.93 12.15
C GLY A 281 -1.81 36.37 11.14
N ASP A 282 -1.57 36.63 9.85
CA ASP A 282 -2.43 36.15 8.76
C ASP A 282 -2.30 34.65 8.47
N LYS A 283 -1.30 33.96 9.03
CA LYS A 283 -1.11 32.53 8.86
C LYS A 283 -2.01 31.76 9.82
N SER A 284 -2.48 30.60 9.38
CA SER A 284 -3.26 29.70 10.22
C SER A 284 -2.48 29.35 11.51
N PRO A 285 -3.06 29.57 12.70
CA PRO A 285 -2.41 29.21 13.96
C PRO A 285 -2.12 27.70 14.06
N TYR A 286 -2.86 26.87 13.34
CA TYR A 286 -2.66 25.42 13.33
C TYR A 286 -1.35 24.99 12.65
N ARG A 287 -0.72 25.88 11.85
CA ARG A 287 0.61 25.66 11.27
C ARG A 287 1.75 25.88 12.26
N TYR A 288 1.51 26.41 13.43
CA TYR A 288 2.53 26.66 14.45
C TYR A 288 3.18 25.39 14.96
N ASN A 289 4.50 25.43 15.11
CA ASN A 289 5.29 24.32 15.64
C ASN A 289 6.22 24.84 16.75
N PRO A 290 6.02 24.47 18.00
CA PRO A 290 6.87 24.92 19.11
C PRO A 290 8.29 24.34 19.06
N THR A 291 8.50 23.27 18.28
CA THR A 291 9.82 22.63 18.12
C THR A 291 10.61 23.15 16.92
N TYR A 292 10.05 24.12 16.19
CA TYR A 292 10.68 24.75 15.04
C TYR A 292 11.25 26.12 15.39
N GLY A 293 12.43 26.41 14.88
CA GLY A 293 13.07 27.70 15.08
C GLY A 293 14.19 27.92 14.08
N PHE A 294 15.07 28.88 14.43
CA PHE A 294 16.24 29.22 13.65
C PHE A 294 17.48 29.16 14.54
N GLY A 295 18.54 28.63 13.98
CA GLY A 295 19.86 28.65 14.62
C GLY A 295 20.50 30.03 14.55
N PRO A 296 21.68 30.20 15.17
CA PRO A 296 22.37 31.47 15.26
C PRO A 296 22.78 32.06 13.90
N ASN A 297 22.93 31.24 12.88
CA ASN A 297 23.26 31.66 11.52
C ASN A 297 22.03 31.79 10.61
N GLY A 298 20.81 31.69 11.17
CA GLY A 298 19.58 31.76 10.42
C GLY A 298 19.16 30.45 9.73
N GLU A 299 19.87 29.35 9.97
CA GLU A 299 19.50 28.02 9.49
C GLU A 299 18.22 27.52 10.18
N ARG A 300 17.35 26.87 9.41
CA ARG A 300 16.14 26.25 9.97
C ARG A 300 16.51 25.07 10.86
N MET A 301 15.90 25.01 12.03
CA MET A 301 16.12 23.93 13.02
C MET A 301 14.80 23.37 13.49
N SER A 302 14.79 22.05 13.68
CA SER A 302 13.70 21.34 14.36
C SER A 302 14.25 20.53 15.52
N ALA A 303 13.70 20.74 16.72
CA ALA A 303 14.06 19.92 17.88
C ALA A 303 13.42 18.53 17.83
N SER A 304 12.56 18.25 16.86
CA SER A 304 11.92 16.94 16.65
C SER A 304 12.25 16.45 15.24
N HIS A 305 13.47 15.92 15.08
CA HIS A 305 13.99 15.34 13.86
C HIS A 305 14.09 13.83 13.99
N ASN A 306 13.66 13.14 12.96
CA ASN A 306 13.72 11.67 12.85
C ASN A 306 14.42 11.28 11.55
N GLU A 307 15.31 10.31 11.64
CA GLU A 307 16.00 9.74 10.49
C GLU A 307 16.05 8.21 10.64
N TYR A 308 15.55 7.49 9.64
CA TYR A 308 15.41 6.04 9.70
C TYR A 308 15.75 5.37 8.38
N HIS A 309 16.30 4.17 8.50
CA HIS A 309 16.33 3.19 7.42
C HIS A 309 16.22 1.79 8.02
N LYS A 310 15.08 1.14 7.83
CA LYS A 310 14.85 -0.25 8.24
C LYS A 310 14.60 -1.11 6.98
N PRO A 311 15.64 -1.71 6.38
CA PRO A 311 15.46 -2.60 5.25
C PRO A 311 14.81 -3.89 5.68
N GLN A 312 13.95 -4.44 4.82
CA GLN A 312 13.44 -5.78 4.96
C GLN A 312 13.93 -6.66 3.81
N LEU A 313 14.43 -7.83 4.17
CA LEU A 313 14.87 -8.86 3.25
C LEU A 313 14.12 -10.14 3.56
N SER A 314 13.58 -10.79 2.56
CA SER A 314 12.91 -12.08 2.74
C SER A 314 13.20 -13.02 1.58
N LEU A 315 13.38 -14.29 1.91
CA LEU A 315 13.45 -15.39 0.97
C LEU A 315 12.29 -16.33 1.26
N ASN A 316 11.40 -16.50 0.32
CA ASN A 316 10.21 -17.32 0.48
C ASN A 316 10.26 -18.49 -0.49
N HIS A 317 9.95 -19.68 0.01
CA HIS A 317 9.67 -20.86 -0.80
C HIS A 317 8.20 -21.22 -0.61
N GLN A 318 7.48 -21.32 -1.70
CA GLN A 318 6.10 -21.80 -1.73
C GLN A 318 6.07 -23.18 -2.34
N TRP A 319 5.34 -24.06 -1.65
CA TRP A 319 5.21 -25.48 -1.99
C TRP A 319 3.74 -25.90 -1.81
#